data_21f6bb6ab4827776f1bc3168f27a1f46
#
_entry.id   21f6bb6ab4827776f1bc3168f27a1f46
#
_cell.length_a   1.000
_cell.length_b   1.000
_cell.length_c   1.000
_cell.angle_alpha   90.00
_cell.angle_beta   90.00
_cell.angle_gamma   90.00
#
_symmetry.space_group_name_H-M   'P 1'
#
loop_
_entity.id
_entity.type
_entity.pdbx_description
1 polymer ?
#
loop_
_entity_poly.entity_id
_entity_poly.type
_entity_poly.pdbx_seq_one_letter_code
_entity_poly.pdbx_strand_id
1 'polypeptide(L)'
;MYVASLRGLSDALAEDMQAGGPTHTSLDPDTSMNSHTWKAALRSAGAALDATDAVIAGELENAFCAIRPPGHHACRDKAMGFCFFNNVAIAAKYALERHGLKRVAIVDFDVHHGNGTEDIVAGDDRILMVSFFQHPFYPEGGALKHDANLVNLPVPAYTKGMDIRELIEMMWIPRLEAHRPELIFISAGFDAHREDDLGQLGLVEQDYVWMTQRIKEMARKHAKGRIVSCLEGGYNLSALSRSVEAHLRVLADV
;
A
#
# COMPACT_ATOMS: atom_id res chain seq x y z
N MET A 1 -0.45 -20.45 -10.71
CA MET A 1 0.07 -20.14 -12.07
C MET A 1 0.94 -18.89 -12.07
N TYR A 2 0.44 -17.70 -11.68
CA TYR A 2 1.16 -16.41 -11.68
C TYR A 2 2.51 -16.43 -10.92
N VAL A 3 2.52 -16.87 -9.65
CA VAL A 3 3.72 -16.94 -8.81
C VAL A 3 4.81 -17.83 -9.43
N ALA A 4 4.42 -18.98 -9.99
CA ALA A 4 5.36 -19.88 -10.67
C ALA A 4 5.92 -19.27 -11.97
N SER A 5 5.10 -18.47 -12.67
CA SER A 5 5.53 -17.74 -13.88
C SER A 5 6.61 -16.70 -13.55
N LEU A 6 6.40 -15.87 -12.51
CA LEU A 6 7.40 -14.89 -12.09
C LEU A 6 8.73 -15.55 -11.67
N ARG A 7 8.65 -16.67 -10.96
CA ARG A 7 9.84 -17.44 -10.60
C ARG A 7 10.57 -17.96 -11.84
N GLY A 8 9.85 -18.61 -12.75
CA GLY A 8 10.43 -19.14 -14.00
C GLY A 8 11.09 -18.05 -14.85
N LEU A 9 10.47 -16.85 -14.93
CA LEU A 9 11.08 -15.69 -15.61
C LEU A 9 12.38 -15.23 -14.92
N SER A 10 12.40 -15.21 -13.60
CA SER A 10 13.61 -14.85 -12.85
C SER A 10 14.75 -15.85 -13.09
N ASP A 11 14.44 -17.14 -13.11
CA ASP A 11 15.41 -18.21 -13.36
C ASP A 11 15.95 -18.12 -14.79
N ALA A 12 15.07 -17.94 -15.79
CA ALA A 12 15.45 -17.75 -17.19
C ALA A 12 16.35 -16.51 -17.41
N LEU A 13 16.00 -15.38 -16.80
CA LEU A 13 16.84 -14.16 -16.87
C LEU A 13 18.20 -14.34 -16.22
N ALA A 14 18.34 -15.20 -15.21
CA ALA A 14 19.63 -15.51 -14.61
C ALA A 14 20.50 -16.35 -15.55
N GLU A 15 19.92 -17.29 -16.28
CA GLU A 15 20.59 -18.10 -17.30
C GLU A 15 20.99 -17.25 -18.50
N ASP A 16 20.08 -16.43 -19.04
CA ASP A 16 20.32 -15.52 -20.15
C ASP A 16 21.47 -14.54 -19.84
N MET A 17 21.48 -13.95 -18.65
CA MET A 17 22.54 -13.02 -18.23
C MET A 17 23.91 -13.69 -18.21
N GLN A 18 24.02 -14.97 -17.81
CA GLN A 18 25.27 -15.75 -17.84
C GLN A 18 25.72 -16.02 -19.27
N ALA A 19 24.78 -16.14 -20.21
CA ALA A 19 25.05 -16.36 -21.63
C ALA A 19 25.28 -15.05 -22.43
N GLY A 20 25.28 -13.88 -21.76
CA GLY A 20 25.40 -12.56 -22.41
C GLY A 20 24.12 -12.07 -23.09
N GLY A 21 22.97 -12.65 -22.74
CA GLY A 21 21.66 -12.31 -23.25
C GLY A 21 20.96 -11.18 -22.45
N PRO A 22 19.61 -11.06 -22.58
CA PRO A 22 18.83 -10.02 -21.92
C PRO A 22 18.98 -10.05 -20.40
N THR A 23 19.10 -8.87 -19.77
CA THR A 23 19.21 -8.73 -18.33
C THR A 23 17.88 -8.41 -17.63
N HIS A 24 16.84 -8.08 -18.41
CA HIS A 24 15.51 -7.72 -17.90
C HIS A 24 14.42 -8.07 -18.92
N THR A 25 13.19 -8.20 -18.45
CA THR A 25 11.99 -8.37 -19.28
C THR A 25 10.87 -7.51 -18.72
N SER A 26 9.99 -7.01 -19.61
CA SER A 26 8.80 -6.24 -19.23
C SER A 26 7.62 -7.18 -19.05
N LEU A 27 6.86 -6.98 -17.97
CA LEU A 27 5.60 -7.68 -17.67
C LEU A 27 4.38 -6.83 -18.03
N ASP A 28 4.59 -5.52 -18.03
CA ASP A 28 3.62 -4.47 -18.28
C ASP A 28 4.39 -3.26 -18.87
N PRO A 29 3.75 -2.26 -19.50
CA PRO A 29 4.46 -1.12 -20.08
C PRO A 29 5.41 -0.38 -19.13
N ASP A 30 5.12 -0.38 -17.82
CA ASP A 30 5.90 0.30 -16.78
C ASP A 30 6.55 -0.65 -15.75
N THR A 31 6.30 -1.96 -15.84
CA THR A 31 6.76 -2.94 -14.85
C THR A 31 7.73 -3.93 -15.48
N SER A 32 9.00 -3.78 -15.15
CA SER A 32 10.08 -4.65 -15.63
C SER A 32 10.74 -5.42 -14.49
N MET A 33 11.20 -6.64 -14.78
CA MET A 33 11.95 -7.43 -13.82
C MET A 33 13.31 -7.88 -14.38
N ASN A 34 14.24 -8.09 -13.47
CA ASN A 34 15.54 -8.73 -13.72
C ASN A 34 15.64 -10.02 -12.87
N SER A 35 16.77 -10.73 -12.96
CA SER A 35 17.01 -11.97 -12.22
C SER A 35 16.95 -11.84 -10.67
N HIS A 36 17.04 -10.62 -10.12
CA HIS A 36 16.98 -10.36 -8.67
C HIS A 36 15.60 -9.94 -8.18
N THR A 37 14.71 -9.53 -9.08
CA THR A 37 13.39 -8.98 -8.74
C THR A 37 12.52 -9.97 -7.96
N TRP A 38 12.55 -11.25 -8.33
CA TRP A 38 11.83 -12.30 -7.60
C TRP A 38 12.19 -12.33 -6.11
N LYS A 39 13.49 -12.33 -5.79
CA LYS A 39 13.96 -12.34 -4.40
C LYS A 39 13.60 -11.06 -3.66
N ALA A 40 13.67 -9.90 -4.34
CA ALA A 40 13.29 -8.63 -3.77
C ALA A 40 11.78 -8.59 -3.45
N ALA A 41 10.93 -9.03 -4.37
CA ALA A 41 9.48 -9.09 -4.19
C ALA A 41 9.07 -10.03 -3.05
N LEU A 42 9.71 -11.21 -2.93
CA LEU A 42 9.50 -12.11 -1.80
C LEU A 42 9.89 -11.48 -0.46
N ARG A 43 10.97 -10.70 -0.41
CA ARG A 43 11.40 -10.01 0.81
C ARG A 43 10.45 -8.87 1.18
N SER A 44 9.92 -8.15 0.18
CA SER A 44 8.92 -7.11 0.42
C SER A 44 7.66 -7.69 1.06
N ALA A 45 7.10 -8.74 0.46
CA ALA A 45 5.94 -9.42 1.04
C ALA A 45 6.26 -10.05 2.40
N GLY A 46 7.44 -10.70 2.54
CA GLY A 46 7.90 -11.30 3.80
C GLY A 46 8.03 -10.28 4.92
N ALA A 47 8.57 -9.10 4.66
CA ALA A 47 8.69 -8.04 5.66
C ALA A 47 7.32 -7.59 6.21
N ALA A 48 6.28 -7.52 5.35
CA ALA A 48 4.94 -7.21 5.80
C ALA A 48 4.33 -8.34 6.68
N LEU A 49 4.68 -9.61 6.40
CA LEU A 49 4.28 -10.75 7.23
C LEU A 49 5.01 -10.75 8.58
N ASP A 50 6.34 -10.57 8.58
CA ASP A 50 7.15 -10.51 9.80
C ASP A 50 6.69 -9.35 10.71
N ALA A 51 6.41 -8.18 10.13
CA ALA A 51 5.85 -7.05 10.86
C ALA A 51 4.46 -7.36 11.44
N THR A 52 3.62 -8.08 10.70
CA THR A 52 2.30 -8.52 11.17
C THR A 52 2.43 -9.47 12.36
N ASP A 53 3.34 -10.44 12.29
CA ASP A 53 3.61 -11.38 13.38
C ASP A 53 4.05 -10.63 14.65
N ALA A 54 5.05 -9.75 14.53
CA ALA A 54 5.60 -9.00 15.66
C ALA A 54 4.57 -8.07 16.32
N VAL A 55 3.74 -7.39 15.52
CA VAL A 55 2.70 -6.50 16.01
C VAL A 55 1.55 -7.29 16.68
N ILE A 56 1.15 -8.42 16.14
CA ILE A 56 0.10 -9.26 16.74
C ILE A 56 0.60 -9.93 18.02
N ALA A 57 1.87 -10.37 18.05
CA ALA A 57 2.51 -10.93 19.25
C ALA A 57 2.71 -9.89 20.36
N GLY A 58 2.60 -8.59 20.04
CA GLY A 58 2.83 -7.49 20.99
C GLY A 58 4.32 -7.22 21.24
N GLU A 59 5.21 -7.71 20.39
CA GLU A 59 6.64 -7.39 20.40
C GLU A 59 6.87 -5.95 19.91
N LEU A 60 6.02 -5.47 18.99
CA LEU A 60 5.97 -4.11 18.50
C LEU A 60 4.55 -3.56 18.61
N GLU A 61 4.39 -2.26 18.90
CA GLU A 61 3.10 -1.59 18.82
C GLU A 61 2.69 -1.36 17.37
N ASN A 62 3.65 -0.93 16.54
CA ASN A 62 3.48 -0.71 15.11
C ASN A 62 4.80 -0.96 14.37
N ALA A 63 4.74 -1.05 13.05
CA ALA A 63 5.91 -1.24 12.20
C ALA A 63 5.77 -0.48 10.88
N PHE A 64 6.89 0.04 10.38
CA PHE A 64 7.03 0.58 9.04
C PHE A 64 7.99 -0.29 8.22
N CYS A 65 7.51 -0.85 7.13
CA CYS A 65 8.28 -1.65 6.19
C CYS A 65 8.81 -0.76 5.06
N ALA A 66 10.08 -0.35 5.14
CA ALA A 66 10.77 0.41 4.08
C ALA A 66 11.17 -0.54 2.94
N ILE A 67 10.23 -0.99 2.17
CA ILE A 67 10.36 -2.08 1.20
C ILE A 67 10.28 -1.61 -0.25
N ARG A 68 10.94 -2.37 -1.14
CA ARG A 68 10.81 -2.32 -2.59
C ARG A 68 10.99 -3.74 -3.15
N PRO A 69 10.18 -4.15 -4.16
CA PRO A 69 9.11 -3.43 -4.88
C PRO A 69 7.91 -3.05 -4.01
N PRO A 70 7.13 -2.02 -4.42
CA PRO A 70 5.82 -1.71 -3.83
C PRO A 70 4.80 -2.80 -4.16
N GLY A 71 3.54 -2.64 -3.69
CA GLY A 71 2.59 -3.74 -3.79
C GLY A 71 1.18 -3.39 -4.26
N HIS A 72 0.66 -2.21 -4.02
CA HIS A 72 -0.78 -1.92 -4.10
C HIS A 72 -1.41 -2.04 -5.50
N HIS A 73 -0.59 -2.01 -6.57
CA HIS A 73 -1.06 -2.25 -7.94
C HIS A 73 -1.06 -3.71 -8.36
N ALA A 74 -0.31 -4.61 -7.68
CA ALA A 74 -0.29 -6.02 -8.04
C ALA A 74 -1.65 -6.68 -7.80
N CYS A 75 -2.29 -7.14 -8.88
CA CYS A 75 -3.53 -7.89 -8.85
C CYS A 75 -3.30 -9.36 -8.47
N ARG A 76 -4.38 -10.15 -8.41
CA ARG A 76 -4.31 -11.59 -8.08
C ARG A 76 -3.37 -12.38 -8.99
N ASP A 77 -3.27 -12.00 -10.25
CA ASP A 77 -2.56 -12.73 -11.29
C ASP A 77 -1.80 -11.84 -12.29
N LYS A 78 -1.63 -10.55 -11.96
CA LYS A 78 -0.96 -9.59 -12.83
C LYS A 78 -0.05 -8.66 -12.03
N ALA A 79 1.21 -8.54 -12.49
CA ALA A 79 2.13 -7.48 -12.08
C ALA A 79 1.84 -6.21 -12.88
N MET A 80 1.82 -5.05 -12.25
CA MET A 80 1.72 -3.73 -12.90
C MET A 80 2.10 -2.63 -11.90
N GLY A 81 2.31 -1.39 -12.39
CA GLY A 81 2.62 -0.25 -11.52
C GLY A 81 3.84 -0.47 -10.63
N PHE A 82 4.90 -1.07 -11.15
CA PHE A 82 6.12 -1.45 -10.42
C PHE A 82 5.92 -2.56 -9.37
N CYS A 83 4.69 -3.09 -9.21
CA CYS A 83 4.31 -4.05 -8.18
C CYS A 83 4.26 -5.49 -8.74
N PHE A 84 4.78 -6.44 -7.95
CA PHE A 84 4.82 -7.88 -8.28
C PHE A 84 3.93 -8.70 -7.36
N PHE A 85 3.98 -8.43 -6.06
CA PHE A 85 3.09 -8.98 -5.05
C PHE A 85 2.43 -7.86 -4.27
N ASN A 86 1.17 -8.02 -3.94
CA ASN A 86 0.46 -7.04 -3.13
C ASN A 86 0.79 -7.25 -1.65
N ASN A 87 1.84 -6.56 -1.19
CA ASN A 87 2.40 -6.76 0.15
C ASN A 87 1.36 -6.57 1.25
N VAL A 88 0.55 -5.51 1.17
CA VAL A 88 -0.46 -5.16 2.16
C VAL A 88 -1.64 -6.13 2.13
N ALA A 89 -2.16 -6.46 0.94
CA ALA A 89 -3.28 -7.40 0.83
C ALA A 89 -2.90 -8.83 1.26
N ILE A 90 -1.67 -9.27 0.96
CA ILE A 90 -1.13 -10.54 1.44
C ILE A 90 -1.08 -10.53 2.98
N ALA A 91 -0.54 -9.48 3.60
CA ALA A 91 -0.45 -9.37 5.05
C ALA A 91 -1.84 -9.29 5.71
N ALA A 92 -2.80 -8.58 5.10
CA ALA A 92 -4.18 -8.52 5.57
C ALA A 92 -4.86 -9.90 5.55
N LYS A 93 -4.76 -10.64 4.45
CA LYS A 93 -5.25 -12.01 4.36
C LYS A 93 -4.55 -12.94 5.36
N TYR A 94 -3.24 -12.82 5.51
CA TYR A 94 -2.46 -13.57 6.48
C TYR A 94 -2.91 -13.32 7.91
N ALA A 95 -3.16 -12.08 8.31
CA ALA A 95 -3.67 -11.73 9.63
C ALA A 95 -5.02 -12.39 9.91
N LEU A 96 -5.91 -12.45 8.92
CA LEU A 96 -7.21 -13.13 9.04
C LEU A 96 -7.06 -14.65 9.13
N GLU A 97 -6.32 -15.26 8.21
CA GLU A 97 -6.29 -16.71 8.04
C GLU A 97 -5.32 -17.39 9.02
N ARG A 98 -4.16 -16.78 9.30
CA ARG A 98 -3.15 -17.38 10.17
C ARG A 98 -3.32 -17.00 11.64
N HIS A 99 -3.64 -15.73 11.91
CA HIS A 99 -3.81 -15.25 13.28
C HIS A 99 -5.27 -15.22 13.75
N GLY A 100 -6.21 -15.51 12.86
CA GLY A 100 -7.62 -15.63 13.21
C GLY A 100 -8.30 -14.30 13.56
N LEU A 101 -7.72 -13.15 13.16
CA LEU A 101 -8.38 -11.86 13.27
C LEU A 101 -9.70 -11.89 12.49
N LYS A 102 -10.68 -11.13 12.94
CA LYS A 102 -12.02 -11.12 12.34
C LYS A 102 -12.20 -9.97 11.37
N ARG A 103 -11.56 -8.85 11.64
CA ARG A 103 -11.66 -7.64 10.83
C ARG A 103 -10.33 -6.91 10.81
N VAL A 104 -9.90 -6.52 9.62
CA VAL A 104 -8.75 -5.65 9.40
C VAL A 104 -9.12 -4.50 8.49
N ALA A 105 -8.37 -3.41 8.52
CA ALA A 105 -8.54 -2.33 7.57
C ALA A 105 -7.25 -2.11 6.77
N ILE A 106 -7.40 -1.69 5.52
CA ILE A 106 -6.32 -1.19 4.67
C ILE A 106 -6.63 0.27 4.38
N VAL A 107 -5.68 1.14 4.70
CA VAL A 107 -5.71 2.57 4.38
C VAL A 107 -4.66 2.83 3.32
N ASP A 108 -5.06 3.34 2.17
CA ASP A 108 -4.16 3.64 1.06
C ASP A 108 -4.20 5.15 0.79
N PHE A 109 -3.05 5.81 0.96
CA PHE A 109 -2.90 7.24 0.69
C PHE A 109 -1.86 7.56 -0.39
N ASP A 110 -1.50 6.56 -1.21
CA ASP A 110 -0.78 6.77 -2.46
C ASP A 110 -1.61 7.66 -3.41
N VAL A 111 -0.95 8.43 -4.27
CA VAL A 111 -1.64 9.27 -5.26
C VAL A 111 -2.36 8.46 -6.32
N HIS A 112 -1.90 7.22 -6.55
CA HIS A 112 -2.48 6.30 -7.52
C HIS A 112 -3.53 5.40 -6.86
N HIS A 113 -4.53 5.00 -7.64
CA HIS A 113 -5.53 4.04 -7.18
C HIS A 113 -4.89 2.67 -6.93
N GLY A 114 -5.05 2.14 -5.71
CA GLY A 114 -4.61 0.79 -5.32
C GLY A 114 -5.48 -0.31 -5.93
N ASN A 115 -5.54 -0.34 -7.26
CA ASN A 115 -6.40 -1.26 -8.03
C ASN A 115 -6.13 -2.74 -7.74
N GLY A 116 -4.88 -3.10 -7.46
CA GLY A 116 -4.51 -4.47 -7.11
C GLY A 116 -5.04 -4.86 -5.74
N THR A 117 -4.96 -3.95 -4.76
CA THR A 117 -5.56 -4.15 -3.44
C THR A 117 -7.07 -4.30 -3.57
N GLU A 118 -7.73 -3.39 -4.30
CA GLU A 118 -9.15 -3.48 -4.60
C GLU A 118 -9.52 -4.83 -5.23
N ASP A 119 -8.77 -5.27 -6.25
CA ASP A 119 -9.02 -6.57 -6.91
C ASP A 119 -8.97 -7.75 -5.94
N ILE A 120 -8.05 -7.72 -4.98
CA ILE A 120 -7.85 -8.83 -4.03
C ILE A 120 -8.89 -8.83 -2.92
N VAL A 121 -9.33 -7.64 -2.45
CA VAL A 121 -10.14 -7.56 -1.23
C VAL A 121 -11.62 -7.28 -1.49
N ALA A 122 -12.01 -6.88 -2.70
CA ALA A 122 -13.41 -6.62 -3.05
C ALA A 122 -14.30 -7.81 -2.69
N GLY A 123 -15.40 -7.51 -1.98
CA GLY A 123 -16.38 -8.52 -1.54
C GLY A 123 -15.97 -9.35 -0.30
N ASP A 124 -14.79 -9.12 0.30
CA ASP A 124 -14.44 -9.71 1.59
C ASP A 124 -14.78 -8.74 2.73
N ASP A 125 -15.91 -8.92 3.37
CA ASP A 125 -16.43 -8.05 4.43
C ASP A 125 -15.56 -7.99 5.70
N ARG A 126 -14.59 -8.89 5.82
CA ARG A 126 -13.58 -8.88 6.90
C ARG A 126 -12.50 -7.83 6.68
N ILE A 127 -12.37 -7.29 5.46
CA ILE A 127 -11.34 -6.30 5.09
C ILE A 127 -12.02 -5.03 4.60
N LEU A 128 -11.93 -3.94 5.35
CA LEU A 128 -12.31 -2.62 4.89
C LEU A 128 -11.12 -1.97 4.17
N MET A 129 -11.28 -1.54 2.93
CA MET A 129 -10.33 -0.69 2.23
C MET A 129 -10.87 0.73 2.16
N VAL A 130 -10.06 1.70 2.57
CA VAL A 130 -10.31 3.12 2.39
C VAL A 130 -9.14 3.76 1.64
N SER A 131 -9.43 4.53 0.60
CA SER A 131 -8.39 5.19 -0.21
C SER A 131 -8.88 6.53 -0.75
N PHE A 132 -7.95 7.45 -0.98
CA PHE A 132 -8.12 8.55 -1.94
C PHE A 132 -7.07 8.39 -3.04
N PHE A 133 -7.32 8.94 -4.21
CA PHE A 133 -6.37 8.91 -5.32
C PHE A 133 -6.74 9.97 -6.36
N GLN A 134 -5.75 10.41 -7.11
CA GLN A 134 -6.00 11.32 -8.24
C GLN A 134 -6.80 10.61 -9.33
N HIS A 135 -7.84 11.27 -9.86
CA HIS A 135 -8.64 10.73 -10.96
C HIS A 135 -9.15 11.88 -11.87
N PRO A 136 -9.10 11.73 -13.22
CA PRO A 136 -8.49 10.62 -13.96
C PRO A 136 -6.96 10.61 -13.87
N PHE A 137 -6.37 9.46 -13.63
CA PHE A 137 -4.92 9.24 -13.55
C PHE A 137 -4.61 7.74 -13.67
N TYR A 138 -3.30 7.36 -13.58
CA TYR A 138 -2.93 5.95 -13.53
C TYR A 138 -3.51 5.22 -12.29
N PRO A 139 -3.93 3.95 -12.40
CA PRO A 139 -4.05 3.18 -13.63
C PRO A 139 -5.28 3.61 -14.44
N GLU A 140 -5.07 3.84 -15.75
CA GLU A 140 -6.17 4.20 -16.64
C GLU A 140 -7.09 3.00 -16.90
N GLY A 141 -8.40 3.26 -17.00
CA GLY A 141 -9.36 2.34 -17.62
C GLY A 141 -10.01 1.29 -16.74
N GLY A 142 -9.89 1.34 -15.43
CA GLY A 142 -10.68 0.50 -14.52
C GLY A 142 -11.96 1.22 -14.07
N ALA A 143 -13.14 0.61 -14.23
CA ALA A 143 -14.31 1.04 -13.49
C ALA A 143 -14.05 0.79 -11.99
N LEU A 144 -14.20 1.83 -11.15
CA LEU A 144 -14.10 1.66 -9.70
C LEU A 144 -15.13 0.63 -9.23
N LYS A 145 -14.69 -0.31 -8.42
CA LYS A 145 -15.61 -1.27 -7.78
C LYS A 145 -16.40 -0.58 -6.68
N HIS A 146 -17.65 -0.89 -6.59
CA HIS A 146 -18.57 -0.32 -5.61
C HIS A 146 -19.03 -1.40 -4.60
N ASP A 147 -18.08 -2.11 -4.01
CA ASP A 147 -18.38 -3.08 -2.96
C ASP A 147 -18.54 -2.39 -1.60
N ALA A 148 -19.35 -3.00 -0.74
CA ALA A 148 -19.67 -2.43 0.57
C ALA A 148 -18.43 -2.25 1.48
N ASN A 149 -17.36 -2.99 1.22
CA ASN A 149 -16.10 -2.94 1.95
C ASN A 149 -15.05 -2.01 1.32
N LEU A 150 -15.41 -1.24 0.29
CA LEU A 150 -14.52 -0.30 -0.39
C LEU A 150 -15.01 1.15 -0.19
N VAL A 151 -14.07 2.05 0.12
CA VAL A 151 -14.28 3.50 0.17
C VAL A 151 -13.25 4.16 -0.72
N ASN A 152 -13.56 4.23 -2.00
CA ASN A 152 -12.74 4.85 -3.03
C ASN A 152 -13.11 6.31 -3.19
N LEU A 153 -12.18 7.23 -2.93
CA LEU A 153 -12.36 8.68 -3.04
C LEU A 153 -11.53 9.24 -4.20
N PRO A 154 -12.07 9.22 -5.44
CA PRO A 154 -11.41 9.86 -6.56
C PRO A 154 -11.43 11.38 -6.38
N VAL A 155 -10.27 12.01 -6.51
CA VAL A 155 -10.11 13.48 -6.40
C VAL A 155 -9.42 14.04 -7.63
N PRO A 156 -9.78 15.26 -8.08
CA PRO A 156 -9.13 15.88 -9.22
C PRO A 156 -7.69 16.28 -8.92
N ALA A 157 -6.88 16.43 -9.97
CA ALA A 157 -5.56 17.02 -9.85
C ALA A 157 -5.59 18.36 -9.09
N TYR A 158 -4.52 18.68 -8.38
CA TYR A 158 -4.35 19.90 -7.58
C TYR A 158 -5.24 20.00 -6.33
N THR A 159 -5.96 18.92 -5.96
CA THR A 159 -6.64 18.82 -4.66
C THR A 159 -5.63 18.99 -3.54
N LYS A 160 -5.94 19.84 -2.57
CA LYS A 160 -5.03 20.21 -1.48
C LYS A 160 -5.26 19.35 -0.24
N GLY A 161 -4.28 19.35 0.67
CA GLY A 161 -4.36 18.60 1.90
C GLY A 161 -5.60 18.90 2.77
N MET A 162 -6.06 20.14 2.82
CA MET A 162 -7.28 20.48 3.56
C MET A 162 -8.53 19.78 3.00
N ASP A 163 -8.66 19.71 1.69
CA ASP A 163 -9.80 19.03 1.05
C ASP A 163 -9.74 17.52 1.33
N ILE A 164 -8.53 16.94 1.27
CA ILE A 164 -8.31 15.52 1.60
C ILE A 164 -8.65 15.24 3.07
N ARG A 165 -8.25 16.12 4.00
CA ARG A 165 -8.57 15.96 5.44
C ARG A 165 -10.08 15.96 5.68
N GLU A 166 -10.82 16.86 5.01
CA GLU A 166 -12.28 16.91 5.11
C GLU A 166 -12.92 15.61 4.59
N LEU A 167 -12.47 15.11 3.44
CA LEU A 167 -12.94 13.83 2.89
C LEU A 167 -12.64 12.65 3.83
N ILE A 168 -11.47 12.60 4.42
CA ILE A 168 -11.10 11.57 5.39
C ILE A 168 -12.03 11.61 6.61
N GLU A 169 -12.28 12.78 7.19
CA GLU A 169 -13.19 12.92 8.34
C GLU A 169 -14.62 12.50 7.99
N MET A 170 -15.10 12.84 6.81
CA MET A 170 -16.46 12.53 6.40
C MET A 170 -16.65 11.08 5.95
N MET A 171 -15.64 10.47 5.35
CA MET A 171 -15.79 9.19 4.66
C MET A 171 -15.01 8.05 5.30
N TRP A 172 -13.73 8.23 5.65
CA TRP A 172 -12.91 7.14 6.20
C TRP A 172 -13.22 6.88 7.67
N ILE A 173 -13.21 7.96 8.47
CA ILE A 173 -13.36 7.82 9.93
C ILE A 173 -14.66 7.12 10.31
N PRO A 174 -15.85 7.48 9.80
CA PRO A 174 -17.08 6.78 10.13
C PRO A 174 -17.08 5.30 9.71
N ARG A 175 -16.42 4.99 8.59
CA ARG A 175 -16.32 3.60 8.10
C ARG A 175 -15.37 2.77 8.95
N LEU A 176 -14.21 3.31 9.34
CA LEU A 176 -13.26 2.66 10.25
C LEU A 176 -13.91 2.44 11.64
N GLU A 177 -14.64 3.44 12.15
CA GLU A 177 -15.41 3.33 13.40
C GLU A 177 -16.45 2.20 13.36
N ALA A 178 -17.20 2.10 12.27
CA ALA A 178 -18.21 1.06 12.10
C ALA A 178 -17.59 -0.33 11.92
N HIS A 179 -16.49 -0.42 11.19
CA HIS A 179 -15.80 -1.67 10.90
C HIS A 179 -15.07 -2.24 12.11
N ARG A 180 -14.52 -1.39 12.98
CA ARG A 180 -13.75 -1.77 14.19
C ARG A 180 -12.63 -2.76 13.89
N PRO A 181 -11.63 -2.38 13.10
CA PRO A 181 -10.53 -3.27 12.73
C PRO A 181 -9.70 -3.67 13.94
N GLU A 182 -9.19 -4.89 13.96
CA GLU A 182 -8.28 -5.42 14.98
C GLU A 182 -6.80 -5.19 14.64
N LEU A 183 -6.53 -4.77 13.40
CA LEU A 183 -5.22 -4.36 12.87
C LEU A 183 -5.47 -3.44 11.68
N ILE A 184 -4.69 -2.37 11.55
CA ILE A 184 -4.72 -1.46 10.40
C ILE A 184 -3.43 -1.63 9.60
N PHE A 185 -3.59 -1.90 8.30
CA PHE A 185 -2.52 -1.86 7.32
C PHE A 185 -2.53 -0.53 6.59
N ILE A 186 -1.36 -0.02 6.21
CA ILE A 186 -1.23 1.21 5.45
C ILE A 186 -0.41 0.93 4.18
N SER A 187 -0.99 1.19 3.02
CA SER A 187 -0.27 1.43 1.78
C SER A 187 0.18 2.89 1.80
N ALA A 188 1.45 3.09 2.18
CA ALA A 188 2.01 4.40 2.45
C ALA A 188 2.78 4.92 1.23
N GLY A 189 2.06 5.52 0.28
CA GLY A 189 2.62 6.28 -0.82
C GLY A 189 2.80 7.75 -0.43
N PHE A 190 3.90 8.35 -0.86
CA PHE A 190 4.22 9.75 -0.56
C PHE A 190 4.28 10.62 -1.82
N ASP A 191 3.79 10.09 -2.93
CA ASP A 191 3.71 10.72 -4.25
C ASP A 191 2.50 11.65 -4.44
N ALA A 192 1.60 11.72 -3.47
CA ALA A 192 0.60 12.78 -3.38
C ALA A 192 1.21 14.13 -2.95
N HIS A 193 2.50 14.16 -2.60
CA HIS A 193 3.21 15.39 -2.23
C HIS A 193 3.33 16.33 -3.44
N ARG A 194 3.13 17.63 -3.22
CA ARG A 194 3.12 18.67 -4.28
C ARG A 194 4.43 18.79 -5.08
N GLU A 195 5.53 18.25 -4.58
CA GLU A 195 6.85 18.24 -5.21
C GLU A 195 7.13 16.94 -5.98
N ASP A 196 6.20 15.97 -5.97
CA ASP A 196 6.38 14.71 -6.66
C ASP A 196 6.05 14.83 -8.16
N ASP A 197 6.90 14.21 -9.00
CA ASP A 197 6.75 14.30 -10.45
C ASP A 197 5.74 13.28 -11.02
N LEU A 198 5.37 12.25 -10.25
CA LEU A 198 4.44 11.19 -10.64
C LEU A 198 3.06 11.34 -9.97
N GLY A 199 2.74 12.53 -9.45
CA GLY A 199 1.45 12.91 -8.92
C GLY A 199 1.20 14.40 -9.10
N GLN A 200 -0.05 14.83 -9.03
CA GLN A 200 -0.43 16.23 -9.17
C GLN A 200 -1.30 16.71 -8.00
N LEU A 201 -1.26 16.01 -6.87
CA LEU A 201 -1.95 16.50 -5.68
C LEU A 201 -1.09 17.54 -4.94
N GLY A 202 -1.70 18.24 -4.02
CA GLY A 202 -1.07 19.37 -3.34
C GLY A 202 -0.74 19.12 -1.88
N LEU A 203 -0.44 17.89 -1.48
CA LEU A 203 -0.12 17.53 -0.10
C LEU A 203 1.29 18.00 0.28
N VAL A 204 1.49 18.19 1.57
CA VAL A 204 2.77 18.50 2.20
C VAL A 204 2.98 17.58 3.41
N GLU A 205 4.19 17.60 3.98
CA GLU A 205 4.55 16.74 5.12
C GLU A 205 3.53 16.78 6.27
N GLN A 206 2.98 17.98 6.53
CA GLN A 206 1.99 18.17 7.60
C GLN A 206 0.67 17.43 7.34
N ASP A 207 0.35 17.13 6.08
CA ASP A 207 -0.83 16.34 5.74
C ASP A 207 -0.62 14.87 6.07
N TYR A 208 0.58 14.34 5.81
CA TYR A 208 0.96 12.99 6.22
C TYR A 208 1.02 12.83 7.75
N VAL A 209 1.53 13.84 8.47
CA VAL A 209 1.44 13.89 9.94
C VAL A 209 -0.01 13.74 10.39
N TRP A 210 -0.89 14.58 9.86
CA TRP A 210 -2.29 14.61 10.26
C TRP A 210 -3.01 13.28 9.94
N MET A 211 -2.83 12.76 8.72
CA MET A 211 -3.43 11.47 8.33
C MET A 211 -2.94 10.33 9.23
N THR A 212 -1.64 10.27 9.50
CA THR A 212 -1.06 9.25 10.37
C THR A 212 -1.60 9.34 11.80
N GLN A 213 -1.78 10.55 12.33
CA GLN A 213 -2.40 10.78 13.64
C GLN A 213 -3.82 10.24 13.67
N ARG A 214 -4.64 10.53 12.67
CA ARG A 214 -6.03 10.04 12.58
C ARG A 214 -6.10 8.52 12.50
N ILE A 215 -5.23 7.90 11.68
CA ILE A 215 -5.13 6.43 11.60
C ILE A 215 -4.71 5.84 12.94
N LYS A 216 -3.72 6.44 13.61
CA LYS A 216 -3.22 6.00 14.90
C LYS A 216 -4.29 6.10 16.01
N GLU A 217 -5.11 7.15 16.00
CA GLU A 217 -6.27 7.27 16.90
C GLU A 217 -7.27 6.12 16.68
N MET A 218 -7.57 5.77 15.43
CA MET A 218 -8.44 4.63 15.12
C MET A 218 -7.83 3.31 15.57
N ALA A 219 -6.52 3.13 15.34
CA ALA A 219 -5.80 1.94 15.79
C ALA A 219 -5.79 1.81 17.32
N ARG A 220 -5.54 2.89 18.05
CA ARG A 220 -5.62 2.90 19.52
C ARG A 220 -7.01 2.53 20.04
N LYS A 221 -8.04 3.04 19.38
CA LYS A 221 -9.43 2.81 19.78
C LYS A 221 -9.90 1.38 19.52
N HIS A 222 -9.56 0.78 18.39
CA HIS A 222 -10.14 -0.47 17.92
C HIS A 222 -9.14 -1.61 17.79
N ALA A 223 -7.88 -1.31 17.46
CA ALA A 223 -6.86 -2.27 17.07
C ALA A 223 -5.73 -2.42 18.14
N LYS A 224 -5.92 -1.93 19.37
CA LYS A 224 -4.89 -1.95 20.42
C LYS A 224 -3.58 -1.24 20.01
N GLY A 225 -3.66 -0.22 19.16
CA GLY A 225 -2.51 0.50 18.60
C GLY A 225 -1.86 -0.16 17.38
N ARG A 226 -2.28 -1.34 16.98
CA ARG A 226 -1.64 -2.17 15.96
C ARG A 226 -1.72 -1.54 14.56
N ILE A 227 -0.56 -1.23 13.99
CA ILE A 227 -0.42 -0.71 12.63
C ILE A 227 0.77 -1.40 11.96
N VAL A 228 0.58 -1.85 10.72
CA VAL A 228 1.66 -2.26 9.80
C VAL A 228 1.60 -1.36 8.57
N SER A 229 2.60 -0.50 8.38
CA SER A 229 2.69 0.44 7.28
C SER A 229 3.75 -0.03 6.29
N CYS A 230 3.41 -0.08 5.01
CA CYS A 230 4.30 -0.50 3.92
C CYS A 230 4.51 0.65 2.95
N LEU A 231 5.77 0.93 2.59
CA LEU A 231 6.12 1.92 1.59
C LEU A 231 5.59 1.50 0.22
N GLU A 232 4.90 2.44 -0.45
CA GLU A 232 4.46 2.30 -1.84
C GLU A 232 5.21 3.33 -2.72
N GLY A 233 4.51 4.32 -3.29
CA GLY A 233 5.08 5.36 -4.14
C GLY A 233 5.77 6.50 -3.39
N GLY A 234 6.40 7.37 -4.16
CA GLY A 234 7.16 8.55 -3.73
C GLY A 234 8.46 8.65 -4.52
N TYR A 235 8.53 9.61 -5.44
CA TYR A 235 9.55 9.65 -6.49
C TYR A 235 10.45 10.88 -6.41
N ASN A 236 9.97 11.98 -5.80
CA ASN A 236 10.85 13.05 -5.40
C ASN A 236 11.56 12.68 -4.09
N LEU A 237 12.85 12.32 -4.16
CA LEU A 237 13.59 11.78 -3.02
C LEU A 237 13.65 12.72 -1.80
N SER A 238 13.66 14.04 -2.03
CA SER A 238 13.65 15.02 -0.95
C SER A 238 12.30 15.05 -0.25
N ALA A 239 11.21 15.14 -1.01
CA ALA A 239 9.84 15.10 -0.46
C ALA A 239 9.54 13.78 0.21
N LEU A 240 9.95 12.67 -0.42
CA LEU A 240 9.80 11.32 0.14
C LEU A 240 10.46 11.21 1.52
N SER A 241 11.72 11.61 1.64
CA SER A 241 12.46 11.48 2.91
C SER A 241 11.82 12.31 4.03
N ARG A 242 11.42 13.56 3.76
CA ARG A 242 10.74 14.43 4.73
C ARG A 242 9.36 13.88 5.14
N SER A 243 8.60 13.38 4.17
CA SER A 243 7.25 12.84 4.42
C SER A 243 7.30 11.50 5.17
N VAL A 244 8.25 10.62 4.83
CA VAL A 244 8.49 9.37 5.58
C VAL A 244 8.94 9.69 7.00
N GLU A 245 9.87 10.64 7.19
CA GLU A 245 10.28 11.07 8.55
C GLU A 245 9.08 11.57 9.35
N ALA A 246 8.24 12.41 8.76
CA ALA A 246 7.03 12.94 9.38
C ALA A 246 6.06 11.82 9.81
N HIS A 247 5.83 10.84 8.92
CA HIS A 247 5.02 9.66 9.20
C HIS A 247 5.60 8.81 10.35
N LEU A 248 6.91 8.53 10.30
CA LEU A 248 7.60 7.74 11.32
C LEU A 248 7.59 8.41 12.70
N ARG A 249 7.77 9.74 12.77
CA ARG A 249 7.68 10.47 14.03
C ARG A 249 6.32 10.29 14.70
N VAL A 250 5.24 10.35 13.94
CA VAL A 250 3.90 10.10 14.47
C VAL A 250 3.74 8.66 14.92
N LEU A 251 4.19 7.68 14.14
CA LEU A 251 4.12 6.28 14.55
C LEU A 251 4.89 6.01 15.84
N ALA A 252 6.04 6.65 16.02
CA ALA A 252 6.93 6.47 17.17
C ALA A 252 6.59 7.40 18.38
N ASP A 253 5.55 8.23 18.31
CA ASP A 253 5.19 9.22 19.36
C ASP A 253 6.31 10.24 19.70
N VAL A 254 7.07 10.72 18.70
CA VAL A 254 8.19 11.68 18.87
C VAL A 254 8.05 12.89 17.96
#